data_55a94e786a7763015bb56f837179cf58
#
_entry.id   55a94e786a7763015bb56f837179cf58
#
_cell.length_a   1.000
_cell.length_b   1.000
_cell.length_c   1.000
_cell.angle_alpha   90.00
_cell.angle_beta   90.00
_cell.angle_gamma   90.00
#
_symmetry.space_group_name_H-M   'P 1'
#
loop_
_entity.id
_entity.type
_entity.pdbx_description
1 polymer ?
#
loop_
_entity_poly.entity_id
_entity_poly.type
_entity_poly.pdbx_seq_one_letter_code
_entity_poly.pdbx_strand_id
1 'polypeptide(L)'
;MYRKGLKLNMVNSHDILETINMIDNENLDIRTITMGISLLDCIDSDINKACDKIYDKICRYAGNLVKTGEDISKDYGIPIINKRISVTPIAMVAAACPDKSPVHFAKALDRAAKSTGVNLIGGYSALVHKGFGPGDYSLITSIPEALSETNYVCSSVNIGTTKAGINMDAVAKMGTIVHELAEITVDNNCFGAAKLVVFCNAPEDNPFMAGAFHGTGEPDCVINVGVSGPGVVRAALAKAGDCDITGVADIIKKTAFKITRMGQLVAQEASRRLYVPFGIVDLSLAPTPAIGDSVAHILEEMGLESCGAHGTTAALALLNDAVKKGGIMASSHIGGLSGAFIPVTEDAGMIDAARCGALSITKLEAMTAVCSVGLDMIVIPGDTPAEIISAIIADEAAIGMVNSKTTAVRVIPAIGKKVGEELDFGGLFGCGPVMEINRYSPMKFIQRGGRIPAPMQSLKN
;
A
#
# COMPACT_ATOMS: atom_id res chain seq x y z
N MET A 1 -46.22 29.23 -18.32
CA MET A 1 -45.96 29.28 -16.87
C MET A 1 -46.04 27.84 -16.33
N TYR A 2 -44.93 27.12 -16.34
CA TYR A 2 -44.83 25.78 -15.73
C TYR A 2 -43.68 25.82 -14.69
N ARG A 3 -44.06 25.92 -13.40
CA ARG A 3 -43.12 25.69 -12.28
C ARG A 3 -42.79 24.18 -12.25
N LYS A 4 -41.61 23.79 -12.74
CA LYS A 4 -41.01 22.50 -12.40
C LYS A 4 -40.65 22.57 -10.92
N GLY A 5 -41.41 21.87 -10.07
CA GLY A 5 -41.04 21.63 -8.68
C GLY A 5 -39.73 20.89 -8.60
N LEU A 6 -38.72 21.52 -8.00
CA LEU A 6 -37.56 20.79 -7.48
C LEU A 6 -38.13 19.78 -6.45
N LYS A 7 -38.10 18.49 -6.79
CA LYS A 7 -38.14 17.46 -5.75
C LYS A 7 -36.85 17.61 -4.95
N LEU A 8 -36.92 18.24 -3.79
CA LEU A 8 -35.91 18.01 -2.77
C LEU A 8 -35.88 16.50 -2.54
N ASN A 9 -34.79 15.84 -2.90
CA ASN A 9 -34.50 14.51 -2.41
C ASN A 9 -34.47 14.61 -0.89
N MET A 10 -35.56 14.17 -0.25
CA MET A 10 -35.57 14.03 1.22
C MET A 10 -34.51 13.00 1.53
N VAL A 11 -33.46 13.44 2.19
CA VAL A 11 -32.43 12.54 2.72
C VAL A 11 -33.17 11.56 3.64
N ASN A 12 -33.07 10.28 3.35
CA ASN A 12 -33.75 9.26 4.12
C ASN A 12 -33.06 9.18 5.50
N SER A 13 -33.81 9.33 6.58
CA SER A 13 -33.27 9.23 7.95
C SER A 13 -32.58 7.89 8.22
N HIS A 14 -33.01 6.84 7.55
CA HIS A 14 -32.39 5.53 7.61
C HIS A 14 -30.96 5.54 7.05
N ASP A 15 -30.74 6.20 5.90
CA ASP A 15 -29.42 6.29 5.26
C ASP A 15 -28.44 7.12 6.12
N ILE A 16 -28.94 8.15 6.81
CA ILE A 16 -28.13 8.93 7.76
C ILE A 16 -27.71 8.07 8.95
N LEU A 17 -28.66 7.35 9.56
CA LEU A 17 -28.37 6.50 10.69
C LEU A 17 -27.44 5.34 10.31
N GLU A 18 -27.59 4.77 9.12
CA GLU A 18 -26.68 3.74 8.60
C GLU A 18 -25.25 4.29 8.47
N THR A 19 -25.08 5.50 7.91
CA THR A 19 -23.77 6.15 7.76
C THR A 19 -23.12 6.38 9.14
N ILE A 20 -23.87 6.91 10.11
CA ILE A 20 -23.37 7.09 11.47
C ILE A 20 -22.95 5.76 12.09
N ASN A 21 -23.74 4.69 11.92
CA ASN A 21 -23.40 3.38 12.44
C ASN A 21 -22.12 2.79 11.78
N MET A 22 -21.94 3.01 10.47
CA MET A 22 -20.72 2.61 9.77
C MET A 22 -19.47 3.26 10.37
N ILE A 23 -19.57 4.53 10.78
CA ILE A 23 -18.45 5.29 11.37
C ILE A 23 -18.23 4.88 12.82
N ASP A 24 -19.29 4.91 13.65
CA ASP A 24 -19.17 4.77 15.10
C ASP A 24 -18.94 3.34 15.56
N ASN A 25 -19.50 2.35 14.85
CA ASN A 25 -19.54 0.96 15.29
C ASN A 25 -18.87 -0.05 14.34
N GLU A 26 -18.67 0.32 13.07
CA GLU A 26 -18.20 -0.61 12.02
C GLU A 26 -16.83 -0.20 11.44
N ASN A 27 -16.11 0.71 12.09
CA ASN A 27 -14.76 1.16 11.74
C ASN A 27 -14.60 1.70 10.31
N LEU A 28 -15.60 2.43 9.77
CA LEU A 28 -15.42 3.16 8.52
C LEU A 28 -14.46 4.32 8.73
N ASP A 29 -13.37 4.34 7.99
CA ASP A 29 -12.42 5.46 8.02
C ASP A 29 -11.98 5.91 6.62
N ILE A 30 -11.50 7.15 6.56
CA ILE A 30 -10.62 7.59 5.48
C ILE A 30 -9.21 7.27 5.93
N ARG A 31 -8.66 6.18 5.38
CA ARG A 31 -7.36 5.70 5.78
C ARG A 31 -6.26 6.73 5.50
N THR A 32 -6.38 7.47 4.40
CA THR A 32 -5.40 8.50 4.07
C THR A 32 -5.95 9.54 3.10
N ILE A 33 -5.51 10.80 3.28
CA ILE A 33 -5.44 11.80 2.23
C ILE A 33 -3.98 11.92 1.84
N THR A 34 -3.64 11.61 0.60
CA THR A 34 -2.28 11.65 0.08
C THR A 34 -2.16 12.71 -1.01
N MET A 35 -1.22 13.63 -0.83
CA MET A 35 -0.89 14.62 -1.84
C MET A 35 0.27 14.11 -2.70
N GLY A 36 -0.01 13.88 -3.99
CA GLY A 36 1.01 13.59 -4.99
C GLY A 36 1.64 14.89 -5.47
N ILE A 37 2.98 14.95 -5.52
CA ILE A 37 3.74 16.16 -5.93
C ILE A 37 4.83 15.76 -6.90
N SER A 38 4.80 16.30 -8.12
CA SER A 38 5.88 16.17 -9.08
C SER A 38 7.12 16.96 -8.63
N LEU A 39 8.29 16.37 -8.72
CA LEU A 39 9.58 17.00 -8.41
C LEU A 39 10.45 17.21 -9.65
N LEU A 40 9.90 17.05 -10.85
CA LEU A 40 10.66 17.15 -12.09
C LEU A 40 11.25 18.56 -12.32
N ASP A 41 10.57 19.59 -11.86
CA ASP A 41 11.06 20.99 -11.90
C ASP A 41 12.08 21.33 -10.80
N CYS A 42 12.28 20.43 -9.84
CA CYS A 42 13.27 20.55 -8.77
C CYS A 42 14.65 20.01 -9.17
N ILE A 43 14.76 19.36 -10.34
CA ILE A 43 16.03 18.80 -10.83
C ILE A 43 17.09 19.90 -10.96
N ASP A 44 18.28 19.64 -10.39
CA ASP A 44 19.45 20.52 -10.48
C ASP A 44 20.71 19.67 -10.39
N SER A 45 21.81 20.11 -11.04
CA SER A 45 23.12 19.46 -10.92
C SER A 45 23.82 19.72 -9.57
N ASP A 46 23.38 20.76 -8.86
CA ASP A 46 23.78 21.01 -7.47
C ASP A 46 22.77 20.37 -6.53
N ILE A 47 23.20 19.34 -5.81
CA ILE A 47 22.34 18.56 -4.90
C ILE A 47 21.71 19.42 -3.80
N ASN A 48 22.42 20.44 -3.29
CA ASN A 48 21.88 21.32 -2.25
C ASN A 48 20.73 22.16 -2.80
N LYS A 49 20.90 22.72 -4.01
CA LYS A 49 19.84 23.47 -4.70
C LYS A 49 18.63 22.58 -5.01
N ALA A 50 18.87 21.34 -5.46
CA ALA A 50 17.80 20.37 -5.70
C ALA A 50 17.04 20.07 -4.40
N CYS A 51 17.75 19.81 -3.30
CA CYS A 51 17.14 19.55 -1.99
C CYS A 51 16.34 20.75 -1.46
N ASP A 52 16.83 21.97 -1.64
CA ASP A 52 16.12 23.19 -1.22
C ASP A 52 14.85 23.40 -2.06
N LYS A 53 14.92 23.23 -3.39
CA LYS A 53 13.74 23.29 -4.28
C LYS A 53 12.68 22.26 -3.88
N ILE A 54 13.10 21.01 -3.57
CA ILE A 54 12.21 19.93 -3.12
C ILE A 54 11.51 20.33 -1.83
N TYR A 55 12.28 20.77 -0.84
CA TYR A 55 11.74 21.20 0.45
C TYR A 55 10.73 22.35 0.30
N ASP A 56 11.09 23.39 -0.45
CA ASP A 56 10.24 24.57 -0.65
C ASP A 56 8.95 24.20 -1.42
N LYS A 57 9.05 23.35 -2.46
CA LYS A 57 7.89 22.91 -3.22
C LYS A 57 6.92 22.09 -2.36
N ILE A 58 7.43 21.13 -1.59
CA ILE A 58 6.60 20.30 -0.70
C ILE A 58 5.92 21.17 0.36
N CYS A 59 6.67 22.05 1.04
CA CYS A 59 6.11 22.93 2.06
C CYS A 59 5.04 23.90 1.49
N ARG A 60 5.25 24.39 0.27
CA ARG A 60 4.28 25.25 -0.42
C ARG A 60 2.95 24.55 -0.71
N TYR A 61 2.99 23.32 -1.24
CA TYR A 61 1.77 22.59 -1.59
C TYR A 61 1.11 21.92 -0.38
N ALA A 62 1.89 21.24 0.46
CA ALA A 62 1.37 20.41 1.55
C ALA A 62 1.27 21.14 2.90
N GLY A 63 1.64 22.41 2.99
CA GLY A 63 1.66 23.16 4.26
C GLY A 63 0.31 23.23 4.99
N ASN A 64 -0.80 23.13 4.25
CA ASN A 64 -2.15 23.11 4.83
C ASN A 64 -2.81 21.71 4.78
N LEU A 65 -2.13 20.68 4.33
CA LEU A 65 -2.72 19.34 4.12
C LEU A 65 -3.25 18.74 5.43
N VAL A 66 -2.45 18.76 6.48
CA VAL A 66 -2.81 18.18 7.78
C VAL A 66 -4.00 18.91 8.39
N LYS A 67 -3.91 20.23 8.46
CA LYS A 67 -5.01 21.07 8.99
C LYS A 67 -6.30 20.85 8.20
N THR A 68 -6.24 20.83 6.87
CA THR A 68 -7.41 20.61 6.02
C THR A 68 -8.03 19.23 6.28
N GLY A 69 -7.21 18.18 6.43
CA GLY A 69 -7.70 16.84 6.79
C GLY A 69 -8.40 16.82 8.16
N GLU A 70 -7.84 17.50 9.15
CA GLU A 70 -8.43 17.60 10.49
C GLU A 70 -9.75 18.39 10.48
N ASP A 71 -9.80 19.50 9.75
CA ASP A 71 -11.00 20.31 9.60
C ASP A 71 -12.11 19.52 8.89
N ILE A 72 -11.81 18.76 7.81
CA ILE A 72 -12.78 17.90 7.13
C ILE A 72 -13.28 16.79 8.06
N SER A 73 -12.37 16.14 8.79
CA SER A 73 -12.72 15.09 9.75
C SER A 73 -13.71 15.62 10.80
N LYS A 74 -13.46 16.83 11.33
CA LYS A 74 -14.33 17.48 12.31
C LYS A 74 -15.68 17.88 11.71
N ASP A 75 -15.69 18.46 10.50
CA ASP A 75 -16.90 18.96 9.85
C ASP A 75 -17.86 17.85 9.43
N TYR A 76 -17.31 16.70 9.01
CA TYR A 76 -18.09 15.57 8.49
C TYR A 76 -18.29 14.44 9.51
N GLY A 77 -17.56 14.47 10.63
CA GLY A 77 -17.57 13.37 11.61
C GLY A 77 -16.91 12.10 11.11
N ILE A 78 -16.16 12.14 10.00
CA ILE A 78 -15.50 10.97 9.40
C ILE A 78 -14.03 10.95 9.82
N PRO A 79 -13.53 9.92 10.48
CA PRO A 79 -12.11 9.82 10.85
C PRO A 79 -11.21 9.85 9.62
N ILE A 80 -10.20 10.73 9.61
CA ILE A 80 -9.13 10.76 8.59
C ILE A 80 -7.83 10.43 9.30
N ILE A 81 -7.39 9.18 9.15
CA ILE A 81 -6.32 8.61 9.97
C ILE A 81 -4.96 9.18 9.59
N ASN A 82 -4.61 9.13 8.30
CA ASN A 82 -3.31 9.60 7.83
C ASN A 82 -3.43 10.76 6.84
N LYS A 83 -2.42 11.62 6.86
CA LYS A 83 -2.15 12.64 5.85
C LYS A 83 -0.74 12.36 5.35
N ARG A 84 -0.59 12.09 4.05
CA ARG A 84 0.66 11.61 3.46
C ARG A 84 1.05 12.43 2.24
N ILE A 85 2.30 12.31 1.85
CA ILE A 85 2.83 12.86 0.60
C ILE A 85 3.44 11.71 -0.20
N SER A 86 3.24 11.73 -1.52
CA SER A 86 3.99 10.93 -2.47
C SER A 86 4.67 11.85 -3.49
N VAL A 87 5.94 11.56 -3.81
CA VAL A 87 6.67 12.40 -4.76
C VAL A 87 7.18 11.58 -5.94
N THR A 88 7.60 12.27 -6.99
CA THR A 88 8.31 11.65 -8.12
C THR A 88 9.43 10.73 -7.61
N PRO A 89 9.63 9.54 -8.20
CA PRO A 89 10.72 8.66 -7.83
C PRO A 89 12.06 9.40 -7.79
N ILE A 90 12.66 9.49 -6.60
CA ILE A 90 13.88 10.28 -6.37
C ILE A 90 15.05 9.80 -7.22
N ALA A 91 15.10 8.55 -7.65
CA ALA A 91 16.12 8.08 -8.59
C ALA A 91 16.19 8.92 -9.88
N MET A 92 15.05 9.43 -10.35
CA MET A 92 14.99 10.30 -11.54
C MET A 92 15.61 11.67 -11.28
N VAL A 93 15.41 12.22 -10.09
CA VAL A 93 16.01 13.50 -9.67
C VAL A 93 17.50 13.32 -9.39
N ALA A 94 17.88 12.25 -8.70
CA ALA A 94 19.24 11.91 -8.35
C ALA A 94 20.14 11.66 -9.59
N ALA A 95 19.55 11.28 -10.72
CA ALA A 95 20.28 11.09 -11.98
C ALA A 95 21.04 12.36 -12.45
N ALA A 96 20.63 13.54 -12.00
CA ALA A 96 21.32 14.80 -12.29
C ALA A 96 22.56 15.07 -11.40
N CYS A 97 22.71 14.28 -10.32
CA CYS A 97 23.80 14.41 -9.32
C CYS A 97 24.49 13.05 -9.09
N PRO A 98 25.05 12.39 -10.12
CA PRO A 98 25.48 10.99 -10.04
C PRO A 98 26.60 10.73 -9.02
N ASP A 99 27.42 11.75 -8.75
CA ASP A 99 28.59 11.66 -7.85
C ASP A 99 28.25 11.96 -6.37
N LYS A 100 26.97 12.19 -6.06
CA LYS A 100 26.51 12.54 -4.71
C LYS A 100 25.63 11.45 -4.11
N SER A 101 25.71 11.29 -2.78
CA SER A 101 24.85 10.35 -2.07
C SER A 101 23.38 10.78 -2.15
N PRO A 102 22.46 9.91 -2.64
CA PRO A 102 21.02 10.20 -2.66
C PRO A 102 20.41 10.39 -1.26
N VAL A 103 21.09 10.00 -0.18
CA VAL A 103 20.65 10.19 1.22
C VAL A 103 20.34 11.67 1.52
N HIS A 104 20.99 12.63 0.84
CA HIS A 104 20.66 14.04 0.98
C HIS A 104 19.22 14.34 0.59
N PHE A 105 18.69 13.69 -0.46
CA PHE A 105 17.27 13.81 -0.84
C PHE A 105 16.35 13.20 0.21
N ALA A 106 16.71 12.03 0.79
CA ALA A 106 15.93 11.44 1.87
C ALA A 106 15.82 12.40 3.07
N LYS A 107 16.93 13.02 3.47
CA LYS A 107 16.96 14.02 4.55
C LYS A 107 16.13 15.28 4.22
N ALA A 108 16.12 15.72 2.96
CA ALA A 108 15.28 16.83 2.52
C ALA A 108 13.78 16.47 2.57
N LEU A 109 13.42 15.27 2.15
CA LEU A 109 12.04 14.75 2.25
C LEU A 109 11.59 14.63 3.72
N ASP A 110 12.45 14.08 4.59
CA ASP A 110 12.15 13.93 6.03
C ASP A 110 11.94 15.30 6.71
N ARG A 111 12.80 16.26 6.40
CA ARG A 111 12.67 17.64 6.88
C ARG A 111 11.35 18.27 6.40
N ALA A 112 10.97 18.08 5.15
CA ALA A 112 9.70 18.57 4.60
C ALA A 112 8.49 17.90 5.25
N ALA A 113 8.53 16.58 5.44
CA ALA A 113 7.48 15.83 6.13
C ALA A 113 7.28 16.32 7.58
N LYS A 114 8.38 16.53 8.31
CA LYS A 114 8.36 17.10 9.66
C LYS A 114 7.76 18.51 9.68
N SER A 115 8.12 19.36 8.72
CA SER A 115 7.63 20.75 8.64
C SER A 115 6.15 20.85 8.28
N THR A 116 5.64 19.94 7.45
CA THR A 116 4.23 19.87 7.06
C THR A 116 3.37 19.07 8.03
N GLY A 117 3.98 18.31 8.95
CA GLY A 117 3.29 17.51 9.96
C GLY A 117 2.65 16.23 9.42
N VAL A 118 2.98 15.80 8.22
CA VAL A 118 2.44 14.57 7.63
C VAL A 118 2.96 13.32 8.31
N ASN A 119 2.20 12.24 8.22
CA ASN A 119 2.55 10.97 8.87
C ASN A 119 3.69 10.22 8.14
N LEU A 120 3.68 10.25 6.81
CA LEU A 120 4.67 9.57 5.95
C LEU A 120 4.87 10.36 4.65
N ILE A 121 6.06 10.19 4.06
CA ILE A 121 6.38 10.65 2.71
C ILE A 121 7.02 9.51 1.91
N GLY A 122 6.37 9.14 0.80
CA GLY A 122 6.86 8.14 -0.15
C GLY A 122 7.53 8.80 -1.35
N GLY A 123 8.24 7.99 -2.14
CA GLY A 123 8.91 8.43 -3.36
C GLY A 123 10.43 8.38 -3.29
N TYR A 124 11.04 7.95 -2.19
CA TYR A 124 12.45 7.55 -2.20
C TYR A 124 12.57 6.21 -2.95
N SER A 125 12.33 6.25 -4.26
CA SER A 125 11.97 5.11 -5.09
C SER A 125 12.77 5.04 -6.37
N ALA A 126 12.88 3.81 -6.94
CA ALA A 126 13.47 3.53 -8.24
C ALA A 126 12.60 2.61 -9.10
N LEU A 127 12.56 2.84 -10.41
CA LEU A 127 11.76 2.07 -11.37
C LEU A 127 12.70 1.29 -12.30
N VAL A 128 13.13 0.10 -11.88
CA VAL A 128 14.19 -0.68 -12.54
C VAL A 128 13.70 -1.89 -13.33
N HIS A 129 12.41 -1.96 -13.60
CA HIS A 129 11.80 -3.08 -14.34
C HIS A 129 12.34 -3.27 -15.77
N LYS A 130 12.94 -2.26 -16.37
CA LYS A 130 13.61 -2.35 -17.69
C LYS A 130 15.13 -2.37 -17.63
N GLY A 131 15.70 -2.19 -16.47
CA GLY A 131 17.14 -2.06 -16.22
C GLY A 131 17.41 -0.86 -15.32
N PHE A 132 18.69 -0.65 -14.99
CA PHE A 132 19.10 0.45 -14.13
C PHE A 132 19.41 1.70 -14.96
N GLY A 133 18.81 2.81 -14.59
CA GLY A 133 19.19 4.15 -15.07
C GLY A 133 20.32 4.78 -14.23
N PRO A 134 20.78 5.99 -14.59
CA PRO A 134 21.94 6.62 -13.94
C PRO A 134 21.78 6.87 -12.43
N GLY A 135 20.56 7.16 -11.95
CA GLY A 135 20.28 7.41 -10.52
C GLY A 135 19.82 6.19 -9.75
N ASP A 136 19.44 5.10 -10.43
CA ASP A 136 18.75 3.98 -9.78
C ASP A 136 19.69 3.18 -8.88
N TYR A 137 20.87 2.83 -9.35
CA TYR A 137 21.79 1.96 -8.59
C TYR A 137 22.26 2.63 -7.30
N SER A 138 22.63 3.90 -7.37
CA SER A 138 23.07 4.68 -6.22
C SER A 138 21.94 4.86 -5.21
N LEU A 139 20.72 5.13 -5.67
CA LEU A 139 19.54 5.24 -4.79
C LEU A 139 19.26 3.91 -4.08
N ILE A 140 19.15 2.80 -4.82
CA ILE A 140 18.86 1.49 -4.23
C ILE A 140 19.91 1.10 -3.19
N THR A 141 21.19 1.32 -3.50
CA THR A 141 22.28 1.01 -2.56
C THR A 141 22.23 1.88 -1.31
N SER A 142 21.70 3.09 -1.39
CA SER A 142 21.59 4.01 -0.25
C SER A 142 20.33 3.81 0.61
N ILE A 143 19.40 2.92 0.22
CA ILE A 143 18.14 2.69 0.96
C ILE A 143 18.38 2.35 2.45
N PRO A 144 19.31 1.44 2.82
CA PRO A 144 19.53 1.13 4.24
C PRO A 144 19.93 2.36 5.06
N GLU A 145 20.92 3.14 4.59
CA GLU A 145 21.33 4.38 5.25
C GLU A 145 20.19 5.40 5.29
N ALA A 146 19.51 5.63 4.16
CA ALA A 146 18.45 6.63 4.07
C ALA A 146 17.27 6.34 5.02
N LEU A 147 16.81 5.08 5.09
CA LEU A 147 15.67 4.71 5.94
C LEU A 147 16.03 4.54 7.41
N SER A 148 17.30 4.27 7.75
CA SER A 148 17.75 4.25 9.14
C SER A 148 17.93 5.66 9.72
N GLU A 149 18.31 6.64 8.89
CA GLU A 149 18.56 8.02 9.31
C GLU A 149 17.31 8.94 9.21
N THR A 150 16.18 8.45 8.70
CA THR A 150 14.94 9.22 8.52
C THR A 150 13.76 8.59 9.24
N ASN A 151 12.82 9.43 9.70
CA ASN A 151 11.65 8.98 10.45
C ASN A 151 10.40 8.82 9.56
N TYR A 152 10.20 9.70 8.59
CA TYR A 152 8.97 9.79 7.81
C TYR A 152 9.10 9.22 6.40
N VAL A 153 10.33 9.01 5.92
CA VAL A 153 10.59 8.59 4.53
C VAL A 153 10.33 7.10 4.37
N CYS A 154 9.58 6.77 3.31
CA CYS A 154 9.36 5.40 2.86
C CYS A 154 9.88 5.22 1.44
N SER A 155 10.30 3.99 1.14
CA SER A 155 10.94 3.64 -0.13
C SER A 155 10.19 2.53 -0.85
N SER A 156 10.33 2.52 -2.18
CA SER A 156 9.92 1.37 -2.99
C SER A 156 10.81 1.19 -4.21
N VAL A 157 10.89 -0.06 -4.67
CA VAL A 157 11.60 -0.40 -5.91
C VAL A 157 10.70 -1.25 -6.79
N ASN A 158 10.38 -0.78 -8.00
CA ASN A 158 9.59 -1.54 -8.96
C ASN A 158 10.52 -2.35 -9.86
N ILE A 159 10.60 -3.67 -9.61
CA ILE A 159 11.57 -4.58 -10.27
C ILE A 159 11.01 -5.31 -11.49
N GLY A 160 9.71 -5.25 -11.71
CA GLY A 160 9.06 -5.99 -12.77
C GLY A 160 7.78 -5.35 -13.26
N THR A 161 7.38 -5.70 -14.47
CA THR A 161 6.05 -5.41 -15.02
C THR A 161 5.62 -6.50 -15.99
N THR A 162 4.31 -6.65 -16.18
CA THR A 162 3.77 -7.59 -17.19
C THR A 162 4.35 -7.34 -18.58
N LYS A 163 4.64 -6.07 -18.93
CA LYS A 163 5.17 -5.70 -20.26
C LYS A 163 6.69 -5.87 -20.39
N ALA A 164 7.43 -5.75 -19.30
CA ALA A 164 8.89 -5.77 -19.32
C ALA A 164 9.50 -7.08 -18.81
N GLY A 165 8.72 -7.89 -18.09
CA GLY A 165 9.26 -9.04 -17.37
C GLY A 165 9.84 -8.61 -16.01
N ILE A 166 10.69 -9.45 -15.43
CA ILE A 166 11.28 -9.26 -14.10
C ILE A 166 12.77 -9.04 -14.23
N ASN A 167 13.30 -7.99 -13.63
CA ASN A 167 14.74 -7.72 -13.54
C ASN A 167 15.35 -8.52 -12.39
N MET A 168 15.97 -9.66 -12.68
CA MET A 168 16.54 -10.58 -11.68
C MET A 168 17.79 -10.02 -10.99
N ASP A 169 18.53 -9.10 -11.64
CA ASP A 169 19.64 -8.40 -10.99
C ASP A 169 19.13 -7.45 -9.89
N ALA A 170 18.01 -6.78 -10.15
CA ALA A 170 17.34 -5.96 -9.14
C ALA A 170 16.75 -6.84 -8.01
N VAL A 171 16.15 -7.98 -8.34
CA VAL A 171 15.63 -8.93 -7.35
C VAL A 171 16.74 -9.40 -6.40
N ALA A 172 17.88 -9.82 -6.94
CA ALA A 172 19.02 -10.25 -6.12
C ALA A 172 19.52 -9.12 -5.20
N LYS A 173 19.58 -7.88 -5.70
CA LYS A 173 19.99 -6.71 -4.92
C LYS A 173 19.00 -6.39 -3.81
N MET A 174 17.69 -6.48 -4.10
CA MET A 174 16.65 -6.16 -3.11
C MET A 174 16.61 -7.11 -1.93
N GLY A 175 16.85 -8.41 -2.12
CA GLY A 175 16.96 -9.34 -1.00
C GLY A 175 18.09 -8.97 -0.04
N THR A 176 19.25 -8.55 -0.58
CA THR A 176 20.36 -8.03 0.23
C THR A 176 19.99 -6.76 0.97
N ILE A 177 19.35 -5.80 0.30
CA ILE A 177 18.93 -4.51 0.88
C ILE A 177 17.91 -4.70 2.02
N VAL A 178 16.93 -5.59 1.85
CA VAL A 178 15.92 -5.89 2.90
C VAL A 178 16.60 -6.48 4.14
N HIS A 179 17.54 -7.41 3.95
CA HIS A 179 18.27 -8.03 5.07
C HIS A 179 19.14 -6.99 5.80
N GLU A 180 19.96 -6.23 5.05
CA GLU A 180 20.82 -5.18 5.59
C GLU A 180 20.01 -4.12 6.35
N LEU A 181 18.85 -3.71 5.81
CA LEU A 181 17.99 -2.73 6.45
C LEU A 181 17.40 -3.25 7.76
N ALA A 182 17.07 -4.54 7.84
CA ALA A 182 16.61 -5.16 9.08
C ALA A 182 17.73 -5.18 10.13
N GLU A 183 18.98 -5.52 9.74
CA GLU A 183 20.14 -5.52 10.62
C GLU A 183 20.45 -4.14 11.18
N ILE A 184 20.51 -3.10 10.34
CA ILE A 184 20.83 -1.72 10.74
C ILE A 184 19.75 -1.15 11.68
N THR A 185 18.51 -1.62 11.59
CA THR A 185 17.38 -1.12 12.38
C THR A 185 16.92 -2.09 13.48
N VAL A 186 17.75 -3.03 13.88
CA VAL A 186 17.42 -4.04 14.90
C VAL A 186 16.98 -3.41 16.24
N ASP A 187 17.61 -2.32 16.66
CA ASP A 187 17.27 -1.59 17.89
C ASP A 187 15.87 -0.95 17.84
N ASN A 188 15.29 -0.84 16.65
CA ASN A 188 13.91 -0.37 16.42
C ASN A 188 13.04 -1.50 15.81
N ASN A 189 13.16 -2.71 16.35
CA ASN A 189 12.37 -3.88 15.91
C ASN A 189 12.44 -4.14 14.39
N CYS A 190 13.58 -3.90 13.75
CA CYS A 190 13.77 -4.05 12.30
C CYS A 190 12.78 -3.20 11.46
N PHE A 191 12.24 -2.11 12.03
CA PHE A 191 11.18 -1.29 11.43
C PHE A 191 11.59 -0.65 10.10
N GLY A 192 12.89 -0.48 9.84
CA GLY A 192 13.36 -0.03 8.54
C GLY A 192 12.82 -0.86 7.39
N ALA A 193 12.78 -2.19 7.55
CA ALA A 193 12.25 -3.09 6.53
C ALA A 193 10.73 -2.89 6.29
N ALA A 194 9.97 -2.47 7.30
CA ALA A 194 8.55 -2.12 7.15
C ALA A 194 8.32 -0.85 6.32
N LYS A 195 9.34 0.01 6.15
CA LYS A 195 9.28 1.23 5.31
C LYS A 195 9.70 0.99 3.86
N LEU A 196 10.08 -0.23 3.47
CA LEU A 196 10.53 -0.59 2.13
C LEU A 196 9.57 -1.59 1.48
N VAL A 197 9.15 -1.29 0.25
CA VAL A 197 8.27 -2.17 -0.54
C VAL A 197 8.93 -2.49 -1.88
N VAL A 198 8.95 -3.77 -2.26
CA VAL A 198 9.40 -4.20 -3.59
C VAL A 198 8.18 -4.52 -4.45
N PHE A 199 8.03 -3.84 -5.58
CA PHE A 199 6.86 -3.95 -6.44
C PHE A 199 7.13 -4.69 -7.76
N CYS A 200 6.09 -5.35 -8.25
CA CYS A 200 5.87 -5.63 -9.67
C CYS A 200 4.54 -4.99 -10.09
N ASN A 201 4.52 -4.32 -11.26
CA ASN A 201 3.37 -3.52 -11.75
C ASN A 201 2.91 -2.45 -10.73
N ALA A 202 3.83 -1.68 -10.18
CA ALA A 202 3.50 -0.61 -9.23
C ALA A 202 2.56 0.43 -9.86
N PRO A 203 1.43 0.79 -9.21
CA PRO A 203 0.59 1.89 -9.67
C PRO A 203 1.25 3.23 -9.36
N GLU A 204 1.01 4.22 -10.23
CA GLU A 204 1.63 5.54 -10.16
C GLU A 204 0.85 6.55 -9.31
N ASP A 205 -0.38 6.20 -8.92
CA ASP A 205 -1.36 7.03 -8.22
C ASP A 205 -1.73 6.51 -6.81
N ASN A 206 -1.00 5.54 -6.29
CA ASN A 206 -1.33 4.83 -5.05
C ASN A 206 -1.26 5.73 -3.79
N PRO A 207 -2.36 5.90 -3.03
CA PRO A 207 -2.34 6.67 -1.80
C PRO A 207 -2.03 5.86 -0.52
N PHE A 208 -2.10 4.52 -0.58
CA PHE A 208 -2.14 3.66 0.60
C PHE A 208 -0.78 3.16 1.08
N MET A 209 0.02 2.61 0.18
CA MET A 209 1.23 1.89 0.58
C MET A 209 2.30 2.84 1.12
N ALA A 210 3.00 2.40 2.15
CA ALA A 210 4.29 2.95 2.49
C ALA A 210 5.22 2.82 1.26
N GLY A 211 5.94 3.88 0.90
CA GLY A 211 6.78 3.87 -0.30
C GLY A 211 6.03 4.09 -1.62
N ALA A 212 4.73 4.41 -1.61
CA ALA A 212 4.04 4.91 -2.79
C ALA A 212 4.80 6.10 -3.40
N PHE A 213 4.70 6.25 -4.71
CA PHE A 213 5.33 7.36 -5.42
C PHE A 213 4.33 8.05 -6.34
N HIS A 214 4.66 9.26 -6.76
CA HIS A 214 3.89 10.04 -7.73
C HIS A 214 4.46 9.81 -9.12
N GLY A 215 3.67 9.26 -10.04
CA GLY A 215 4.10 8.90 -11.38
C GLY A 215 4.40 10.11 -12.25
N THR A 216 5.21 9.89 -13.28
CA THR A 216 5.59 10.96 -14.22
C THR A 216 4.46 11.35 -15.17
N GLY A 217 3.44 10.52 -15.31
CA GLY A 217 2.22 10.79 -16.07
C GLY A 217 1.16 11.57 -15.29
N GLU A 218 1.36 11.74 -13.99
CA GLU A 218 0.44 12.42 -13.10
C GLU A 218 0.57 13.97 -13.17
N PRO A 219 -0.46 14.74 -12.72
CA PRO A 219 -0.38 16.20 -12.64
C PRO A 219 0.76 16.70 -11.74
N ASP A 220 1.13 17.99 -11.85
CA ASP A 220 2.15 18.59 -10.97
C ASP A 220 1.85 18.46 -9.48
N CYS A 221 0.56 18.52 -9.13
CA CYS A 221 0.07 18.22 -7.78
C CYS A 221 -1.35 17.65 -7.85
N VAL A 222 -1.66 16.64 -7.02
CA VAL A 222 -2.96 15.96 -7.01
C VAL A 222 -3.31 15.47 -5.62
N ILE A 223 -4.61 15.39 -5.28
CA ILE A 223 -5.12 14.76 -4.07
C ILE A 223 -5.68 13.38 -4.41
N ASN A 224 -5.13 12.35 -3.81
CA ASN A 224 -5.63 10.98 -3.84
C ASN A 224 -6.11 10.57 -2.44
N VAL A 225 -7.24 9.88 -2.37
CA VAL A 225 -7.83 9.48 -1.09
C VAL A 225 -7.96 7.97 -1.02
N GLY A 226 -7.48 7.40 0.06
CA GLY A 226 -7.68 6.01 0.40
C GLY A 226 -8.78 5.86 1.44
N VAL A 227 -9.82 5.09 1.13
CA VAL A 227 -10.91 4.76 2.04
C VAL A 227 -10.91 3.28 2.37
N SER A 228 -11.18 2.95 3.64
CA SER A 228 -11.19 1.58 4.13
C SER A 228 -12.43 1.29 4.98
N GLY A 229 -12.72 0.03 5.21
CA GLY A 229 -13.85 -0.39 6.03
C GLY A 229 -14.08 -1.91 6.00
N PRO A 230 -13.08 -2.74 6.36
CA PRO A 230 -13.27 -4.18 6.52
C PRO A 230 -14.38 -4.48 7.51
N GLY A 231 -14.45 -3.73 8.63
CA GLY A 231 -15.49 -3.86 9.64
C GLY A 231 -16.90 -3.63 9.09
N VAL A 232 -17.08 -2.66 8.20
CA VAL A 232 -18.37 -2.38 7.55
C VAL A 232 -18.82 -3.56 6.69
N VAL A 233 -17.91 -4.14 5.90
CA VAL A 233 -18.20 -5.29 5.04
C VAL A 233 -18.53 -6.50 5.89
N ARG A 234 -17.76 -6.78 6.94
CA ARG A 234 -18.02 -7.86 7.89
C ARG A 234 -19.41 -7.72 8.55
N ALA A 235 -19.69 -6.53 9.09
CA ALA A 235 -20.98 -6.26 9.74
C ALA A 235 -22.18 -6.42 8.79
N ALA A 236 -22.01 -6.03 7.51
CA ALA A 236 -23.04 -6.20 6.49
C ALA A 236 -23.31 -7.69 6.20
N LEU A 237 -22.27 -8.52 6.15
CA LEU A 237 -22.42 -9.98 5.96
C LEU A 237 -23.06 -10.64 7.20
N ALA A 238 -22.62 -10.31 8.40
CA ALA A 238 -23.20 -10.84 9.65
C ALA A 238 -24.70 -10.54 9.77
N LYS A 239 -25.15 -9.37 9.29
CA LYS A 239 -26.57 -8.98 9.31
C LYS A 239 -27.42 -9.70 8.25
N ALA A 240 -26.79 -10.22 7.19
CA ALA A 240 -27.51 -10.77 6.04
C ALA A 240 -28.11 -12.16 6.30
N GLY A 241 -27.64 -12.88 7.32
CA GLY A 241 -28.05 -14.26 7.59
C GLY A 241 -27.65 -15.23 6.48
N ASP A 242 -28.33 -16.37 6.41
CA ASP A 242 -28.05 -17.40 5.41
C ASP A 242 -28.44 -16.91 4.01
N CYS A 243 -27.44 -16.67 3.17
CA CYS A 243 -27.60 -16.41 1.74
C CYS A 243 -26.55 -17.22 0.96
N ASP A 244 -26.83 -17.43 -0.34
CA ASP A 244 -25.87 -18.09 -1.21
C ASP A 244 -24.69 -17.16 -1.56
N ILE A 245 -23.67 -17.72 -2.20
CA ILE A 245 -22.45 -16.98 -2.61
C ILE A 245 -22.76 -15.79 -3.54
N THR A 246 -23.83 -15.85 -4.32
CA THR A 246 -24.28 -14.73 -5.16
C THR A 246 -24.82 -13.59 -4.29
N GLY A 247 -25.58 -13.91 -3.27
CA GLY A 247 -26.07 -12.96 -2.28
C GLY A 247 -24.91 -12.29 -1.50
N VAL A 248 -23.92 -13.08 -1.08
CA VAL A 248 -22.69 -12.58 -0.44
C VAL A 248 -22.01 -11.55 -1.34
N ALA A 249 -21.80 -11.87 -2.62
CA ALA A 249 -21.16 -10.95 -3.57
C ALA A 249 -21.96 -9.63 -3.75
N ASP A 250 -23.29 -9.71 -3.79
CA ASP A 250 -24.14 -8.53 -3.94
C ASP A 250 -24.13 -7.64 -2.69
N ILE A 251 -24.05 -8.21 -1.49
CA ILE A 251 -23.92 -7.48 -0.23
C ILE A 251 -22.59 -6.72 -0.22
N ILE A 252 -21.48 -7.43 -0.48
CA ILE A 252 -20.15 -6.82 -0.53
C ILE A 252 -20.12 -5.66 -1.54
N LYS A 253 -20.63 -5.87 -2.74
CA LYS A 253 -20.66 -4.85 -3.80
C LYS A 253 -21.46 -3.60 -3.37
N LYS A 254 -22.63 -3.76 -2.76
CA LYS A 254 -23.46 -2.65 -2.27
C LYS A 254 -22.77 -1.89 -1.14
N THR A 255 -22.11 -2.60 -0.24
CA THR A 255 -21.36 -2.01 0.87
C THR A 255 -20.14 -1.23 0.36
N ALA A 256 -19.37 -1.83 -0.55
CA ALA A 256 -18.23 -1.19 -1.21
C ALA A 256 -18.63 0.09 -1.95
N PHE A 257 -19.79 0.11 -2.62
CA PHE A 257 -20.35 1.31 -3.23
C PHE A 257 -20.53 2.44 -2.20
N LYS A 258 -21.13 2.16 -1.05
CA LYS A 258 -21.37 3.16 0.01
C LYS A 258 -20.05 3.71 0.56
N ILE A 259 -19.11 2.83 0.89
CA ILE A 259 -17.78 3.19 1.39
C ILE A 259 -17.07 4.11 0.38
N THR A 260 -17.07 3.77 -0.89
CA THR A 260 -16.42 4.57 -1.95
C THR A 260 -17.02 5.97 -2.06
N ARG A 261 -18.35 6.09 -1.94
CA ARG A 261 -19.04 7.41 -1.98
C ARG A 261 -18.57 8.33 -0.86
N MET A 262 -18.27 7.78 0.33
CA MET A 262 -17.72 8.56 1.43
C MET A 262 -16.30 9.05 1.11
N GLY A 263 -15.44 8.17 0.55
CA GLY A 263 -14.11 8.53 0.08
C GLY A 263 -14.13 9.65 -0.95
N GLN A 264 -15.05 9.56 -1.93
CA GLN A 264 -15.21 10.60 -2.96
C GLN A 264 -15.63 11.94 -2.37
N LEU A 265 -16.54 11.95 -1.40
CA LEU A 265 -16.99 13.18 -0.73
C LEU A 265 -15.79 13.88 -0.07
N VAL A 266 -14.99 13.16 0.68
CA VAL A 266 -13.80 13.70 1.35
C VAL A 266 -12.76 14.17 0.33
N ALA A 267 -12.53 13.41 -0.75
CA ALA A 267 -11.59 13.77 -1.79
C ALA A 267 -11.96 15.08 -2.50
N GLN A 268 -13.22 15.24 -2.85
CA GLN A 268 -13.73 16.47 -3.47
C GLN A 268 -13.59 17.68 -2.55
N GLU A 269 -13.89 17.52 -1.26
CA GLU A 269 -13.78 18.61 -0.30
C GLU A 269 -12.31 18.96 -0.01
N ALA A 270 -11.41 17.97 0.09
CA ALA A 270 -9.99 18.22 0.24
C ALA A 270 -9.41 18.96 -0.97
N SER A 271 -9.76 18.52 -2.19
CA SER A 271 -9.40 19.19 -3.44
C SER A 271 -9.87 20.66 -3.47
N ARG A 272 -11.12 20.90 -3.08
CA ARG A 272 -11.70 22.24 -3.04
C ARG A 272 -10.98 23.18 -2.04
N ARG A 273 -10.69 22.68 -0.82
CA ARG A 273 -10.05 23.48 0.23
C ARG A 273 -8.57 23.75 -0.04
N LEU A 274 -7.89 22.79 -0.64
CA LEU A 274 -6.45 22.88 -0.95
C LEU A 274 -6.16 23.51 -2.31
N TYR A 275 -7.18 23.74 -3.15
CA TYR A 275 -7.03 24.21 -4.53
C TYR A 275 -6.11 23.31 -5.38
N VAL A 276 -6.18 21.99 -5.13
CA VAL A 276 -5.40 20.97 -5.84
C VAL A 276 -6.37 20.02 -6.54
N PRO A 277 -6.12 19.61 -7.79
CA PRO A 277 -6.99 18.68 -8.50
C PRO A 277 -7.25 17.39 -7.72
N PHE A 278 -8.48 16.88 -7.83
CA PHE A 278 -8.83 15.55 -7.35
C PHE A 278 -8.39 14.50 -8.37
N GLY A 279 -7.57 13.54 -7.94
CA GLY A 279 -7.10 12.41 -8.72
C GLY A 279 -8.02 11.20 -8.57
N ILE A 280 -7.74 10.33 -7.60
CA ILE A 280 -8.47 9.08 -7.43
C ILE A 280 -8.97 8.85 -6.00
N VAL A 281 -9.97 7.98 -5.90
CA VAL A 281 -10.32 7.25 -4.68
C VAL A 281 -9.84 5.82 -4.83
N ASP A 282 -9.06 5.39 -3.86
CA ASP A 282 -8.66 4.00 -3.70
C ASP A 282 -9.56 3.37 -2.62
N LEU A 283 -10.41 2.42 -3.02
CA LEU A 283 -11.15 1.59 -2.08
C LEU A 283 -10.36 0.32 -1.81
N SER A 284 -9.54 0.37 -0.79
CA SER A 284 -8.82 -0.82 -0.34
C SER A 284 -9.31 -1.21 1.06
N LEU A 285 -9.81 -2.44 1.17
CA LEU A 285 -10.07 -3.03 2.47
C LEU A 285 -8.73 -3.31 3.15
N ALA A 286 -8.16 -2.27 3.74
CA ALA A 286 -6.91 -2.30 4.47
C ALA A 286 -7.23 -2.43 5.96
N PRO A 287 -6.98 -3.57 6.59
CA PRO A 287 -7.31 -3.81 7.99
C PRO A 287 -6.46 -2.96 8.93
N THR A 288 -6.85 -2.98 10.20
CA THR A 288 -6.03 -2.52 11.32
C THR A 288 -5.98 -3.62 12.38
N PRO A 289 -5.03 -3.56 13.33
CA PRO A 289 -5.01 -4.49 14.47
C PRO A 289 -6.22 -4.36 15.40
N ALA A 290 -7.09 -3.37 15.17
CA ALA A 290 -8.30 -3.17 15.98
C ALA A 290 -9.30 -4.32 15.80
N ILE A 291 -9.93 -4.72 16.91
CA ILE A 291 -10.98 -5.73 16.88
C ILE A 291 -12.13 -5.27 15.98
N GLY A 292 -12.52 -6.15 15.06
CA GLY A 292 -13.61 -5.89 14.13
C GLY A 292 -13.20 -5.33 12.76
N ASP A 293 -11.95 -4.88 12.59
CA ASP A 293 -11.44 -4.32 11.34
C ASP A 293 -10.45 -5.28 10.66
N SER A 294 -10.91 -6.46 10.25
CA SER A 294 -10.08 -7.55 9.73
C SER A 294 -10.64 -8.10 8.42
N VAL A 295 -9.79 -8.27 7.43
CA VAL A 295 -10.12 -8.95 6.16
C VAL A 295 -10.23 -10.46 6.38
N ALA A 296 -9.39 -11.05 7.24
CA ALA A 296 -9.50 -12.46 7.59
C ALA A 296 -10.88 -12.77 8.17
N HIS A 297 -11.37 -11.95 9.09
CA HIS A 297 -12.71 -12.13 9.66
C HIS A 297 -13.85 -11.96 8.64
N ILE A 298 -13.66 -11.18 7.56
CA ILE A 298 -14.64 -11.16 6.44
C ILE A 298 -14.69 -12.55 5.78
N LEU A 299 -13.53 -13.17 5.54
CA LEU A 299 -13.45 -14.49 4.91
C LEU A 299 -14.05 -15.58 5.80
N GLU A 300 -13.89 -15.46 7.12
CA GLU A 300 -14.50 -16.34 8.11
C GLU A 300 -16.03 -16.15 8.17
N GLU A 301 -16.51 -14.91 8.10
CA GLU A 301 -17.95 -14.60 8.00
C GLU A 301 -18.59 -15.17 6.72
N MET A 302 -17.79 -15.40 5.66
CA MET A 302 -18.23 -16.09 4.45
C MET A 302 -18.33 -17.61 4.62
N GLY A 303 -18.02 -18.15 5.80
CA GLY A 303 -18.18 -19.55 6.17
C GLY A 303 -16.88 -20.35 6.27
N LEU A 304 -15.71 -19.71 6.33
CA LEU A 304 -14.45 -20.38 6.62
C LEU A 304 -14.25 -20.48 8.14
N GLU A 305 -13.80 -21.63 8.63
CA GLU A 305 -13.48 -21.82 10.05
C GLU A 305 -12.30 -20.93 10.49
N SER A 306 -11.32 -20.79 9.63
CA SER A 306 -10.16 -19.90 9.81
C SER A 306 -9.63 -19.44 8.47
N CYS A 307 -9.13 -18.21 8.42
CA CYS A 307 -8.34 -17.73 7.28
C CYS A 307 -7.09 -18.62 7.12
N GLY A 308 -6.82 -19.04 5.88
CA GLY A 308 -5.75 -20.01 5.57
C GLY A 308 -6.27 -21.40 5.24
N ALA A 309 -7.48 -21.77 5.67
CA ALA A 309 -8.13 -23.04 5.30
C ALA A 309 -8.32 -23.15 3.77
N HIS A 310 -8.55 -24.38 3.29
CA HIS A 310 -8.96 -24.56 1.89
C HIS A 310 -10.27 -23.80 1.63
N GLY A 311 -10.34 -23.08 0.50
CA GLY A 311 -11.42 -22.15 0.18
C GLY A 311 -11.04 -20.69 0.35
N THR A 312 -10.06 -20.34 1.19
CA THR A 312 -9.64 -18.95 1.45
C THR A 312 -9.31 -18.17 0.17
N THR A 313 -8.54 -18.77 -0.75
CA THR A 313 -8.18 -18.12 -2.02
C THR A 313 -9.42 -17.85 -2.89
N ALA A 314 -10.41 -18.76 -2.91
CA ALA A 314 -11.66 -18.58 -3.64
C ALA A 314 -12.53 -17.48 -3.02
N ALA A 315 -12.67 -17.48 -1.69
CA ALA A 315 -13.40 -16.45 -0.95
C ALA A 315 -12.76 -15.06 -1.13
N LEU A 316 -11.43 -14.98 -1.08
CA LEU A 316 -10.69 -13.74 -1.33
C LEU A 316 -10.87 -13.24 -2.78
N ALA A 317 -10.88 -14.14 -3.77
CA ALA A 317 -11.14 -13.77 -5.17
C ALA A 317 -12.53 -13.13 -5.33
N LEU A 318 -13.56 -13.71 -4.70
CA LEU A 318 -14.91 -13.15 -4.67
C LEU A 318 -14.93 -11.79 -3.98
N LEU A 319 -14.33 -11.67 -2.80
CA LEU A 319 -14.25 -10.43 -2.03
C LEU A 319 -13.61 -9.33 -2.87
N ASN A 320 -12.45 -9.58 -3.43
CA ASN A 320 -11.68 -8.61 -4.22
C ASN A 320 -12.44 -8.12 -5.45
N ASP A 321 -13.08 -9.04 -6.19
CA ASP A 321 -13.89 -8.71 -7.36
C ASP A 321 -15.13 -7.89 -7.01
N ALA A 322 -15.86 -8.29 -5.96
CA ALA A 322 -17.07 -7.59 -5.52
C ALA A 322 -16.76 -6.16 -5.01
N VAL A 323 -15.66 -6.00 -4.27
CA VAL A 323 -15.18 -4.68 -3.83
C VAL A 323 -14.87 -3.78 -5.00
N LYS A 324 -14.11 -4.25 -5.99
CA LYS A 324 -13.76 -3.49 -7.21
C LYS A 324 -15.02 -3.09 -8.00
N LYS A 325 -15.96 -4.00 -8.17
CA LYS A 325 -17.25 -3.73 -8.84
C LYS A 325 -18.05 -2.64 -8.13
N GLY A 326 -18.11 -2.69 -6.79
CA GLY A 326 -18.78 -1.67 -5.98
C GLY A 326 -18.11 -0.30 -6.10
N GLY A 327 -16.79 -0.25 -6.08
CA GLY A 327 -15.99 0.96 -6.26
C GLY A 327 -16.25 1.63 -7.61
N ILE A 328 -16.09 0.89 -8.70
CA ILE A 328 -16.30 1.41 -10.07
C ILE A 328 -17.73 1.94 -10.29
N MET A 329 -18.73 1.32 -9.66
CA MET A 329 -20.11 1.81 -9.71
C MET A 329 -20.32 3.12 -8.94
N ALA A 330 -19.49 3.40 -7.94
CA ALA A 330 -19.64 4.56 -7.06
C ALA A 330 -18.94 5.81 -7.58
N SER A 331 -17.82 5.67 -8.30
CA SER A 331 -16.98 6.78 -8.75
C SER A 331 -16.32 6.47 -10.08
N SER A 332 -16.18 7.50 -10.92
CA SER A 332 -15.35 7.45 -12.15
C SER A 332 -13.86 7.71 -11.86
N HIS A 333 -13.50 8.01 -10.62
CA HIS A 333 -12.15 8.32 -10.18
C HIS A 333 -11.58 7.16 -9.33
N ILE A 334 -11.75 5.92 -9.75
CA ILE A 334 -11.17 4.76 -9.07
C ILE A 334 -9.78 4.50 -9.60
N GLY A 335 -8.81 4.32 -8.69
CA GLY A 335 -7.41 4.06 -9.01
C GLY A 335 -6.69 3.40 -7.86
N GLY A 336 -5.35 3.54 -7.85
CA GLY A 336 -4.50 2.95 -6.84
C GLY A 336 -4.49 1.42 -6.86
N LEU A 337 -4.65 0.82 -5.70
CA LEU A 337 -4.64 -0.63 -5.52
C LEU A 337 -6.03 -1.24 -5.49
N SER A 338 -7.01 -0.52 -5.05
CA SER A 338 -8.44 -0.90 -4.87
C SER A 338 -8.72 -2.40 -4.76
N GLY A 339 -9.26 -2.86 -3.64
CA GLY A 339 -9.59 -4.26 -3.41
C GLY A 339 -9.30 -4.72 -1.97
N ALA A 340 -8.96 -5.98 -1.77
CA ALA A 340 -8.69 -6.54 -0.46
C ALA A 340 -7.19 -6.67 -0.20
N PHE A 341 -6.71 -6.09 0.90
CA PHE A 341 -5.34 -6.21 1.42
C PHE A 341 -5.25 -7.40 2.39
N ILE A 342 -4.08 -8.00 2.46
CA ILE A 342 -3.82 -9.13 3.36
C ILE A 342 -2.51 -8.94 4.16
N PRO A 343 -2.28 -7.78 4.79
CA PRO A 343 -1.10 -7.60 5.64
C PRO A 343 -1.24 -8.44 6.90
N VAL A 344 -0.18 -9.19 7.25
CA VAL A 344 -0.29 -10.13 8.38
C VAL A 344 -0.30 -9.41 9.73
N THR A 345 0.65 -8.51 9.99
CA THR A 345 0.74 -7.85 11.31
C THR A 345 -0.30 -6.76 11.56
N GLU A 346 -0.95 -6.29 10.49
CA GLU A 346 -1.96 -5.22 10.55
C GLU A 346 -3.40 -5.77 10.63
N ASP A 347 -3.61 -7.10 10.65
CA ASP A 347 -4.93 -7.75 10.62
C ASP A 347 -5.06 -8.77 11.77
N ALA A 348 -5.94 -8.49 12.72
CA ALA A 348 -6.12 -9.36 13.89
C ALA A 348 -6.41 -10.82 13.52
N GLY A 349 -7.25 -11.08 12.52
CA GLY A 349 -7.56 -12.44 12.08
C GLY A 349 -6.40 -13.11 11.33
N MET A 350 -5.61 -12.35 10.54
CA MET A 350 -4.39 -12.88 9.91
C MET A 350 -3.34 -13.26 10.95
N ILE A 351 -3.16 -12.42 11.98
CA ILE A 351 -2.27 -12.68 13.12
C ILE A 351 -2.67 -13.99 13.80
N ASP A 352 -3.94 -14.16 14.13
CA ASP A 352 -4.43 -15.35 14.81
C ASP A 352 -4.33 -16.60 13.92
N ALA A 353 -4.63 -16.49 12.64
CA ALA A 353 -4.46 -17.56 11.66
C ALA A 353 -2.99 -17.99 11.49
N ALA A 354 -2.06 -17.02 11.55
CA ALA A 354 -0.62 -17.32 11.51
C ALA A 354 -0.16 -17.99 12.81
N ARG A 355 -0.62 -17.54 13.97
CA ARG A 355 -0.30 -18.12 15.29
C ARG A 355 -0.76 -19.56 15.43
N CYS A 356 -1.96 -19.89 14.98
CA CYS A 356 -2.48 -21.25 15.04
C CYS A 356 -1.98 -22.17 13.91
N GLY A 357 -1.18 -21.64 12.95
CA GLY A 357 -0.62 -22.41 11.84
C GLY A 357 -1.60 -22.67 10.70
N ALA A 358 -2.79 -22.07 10.69
CA ALA A 358 -3.73 -22.14 9.58
C ALA A 358 -3.24 -21.37 8.36
N LEU A 359 -2.52 -20.26 8.58
CA LEU A 359 -1.96 -19.41 7.54
C LEU A 359 -0.44 -19.58 7.45
N SER A 360 0.05 -20.01 6.30
CA SER A 360 1.48 -20.14 5.96
C SER A 360 1.88 -19.15 4.87
N ILE A 361 3.18 -18.91 4.69
CA ILE A 361 3.68 -18.06 3.59
C ILE A 361 3.27 -18.61 2.23
N THR A 362 3.37 -19.92 2.00
CA THR A 362 2.90 -20.57 0.76
C THR A 362 1.41 -20.36 0.51
N LYS A 363 0.60 -20.32 1.59
CA LYS A 363 -0.83 -20.01 1.45
C LYS A 363 -1.05 -18.55 1.12
N LEU A 364 -0.28 -17.64 1.73
CA LEU A 364 -0.30 -16.22 1.39
C LEU A 364 0.10 -15.99 -0.06
N GLU A 365 1.16 -16.62 -0.58
CA GLU A 365 1.56 -16.56 -1.99
C GLU A 365 0.40 -16.97 -2.92
N ALA A 366 -0.32 -18.05 -2.60
CA ALA A 366 -1.50 -18.44 -3.38
C ALA A 366 -2.63 -17.39 -3.30
N MET A 367 -2.80 -16.73 -2.16
CA MET A 367 -3.80 -15.67 -1.96
C MET A 367 -3.42 -14.40 -2.71
N THR A 368 -2.11 -14.10 -2.87
CA THR A 368 -1.66 -12.92 -3.60
C THR A 368 -1.97 -12.96 -5.09
N ALA A 369 -2.24 -14.12 -5.66
CA ALA A 369 -2.74 -14.24 -7.03
C ALA A 369 -4.09 -13.53 -7.23
N VAL A 370 -4.89 -13.36 -6.18
CA VAL A 370 -6.25 -12.83 -6.22
C VAL A 370 -6.51 -11.62 -5.31
N CYS A 371 -5.59 -11.25 -4.43
CA CYS A 371 -5.68 -10.03 -3.61
C CYS A 371 -5.34 -8.77 -4.43
N SER A 372 -5.38 -7.59 -3.82
CA SER A 372 -5.04 -6.34 -4.51
C SER A 372 -3.58 -5.92 -4.39
N VAL A 373 -2.81 -6.46 -3.45
CA VAL A 373 -1.43 -6.00 -3.17
C VAL A 373 -0.40 -7.10 -3.37
N GLY A 374 -0.26 -8.04 -2.46
CA GLY A 374 0.81 -9.03 -2.43
C GLY A 374 1.12 -9.50 -1.01
N LEU A 375 2.34 -9.97 -0.79
CA LEU A 375 2.86 -10.29 0.53
C LEU A 375 3.15 -9.00 1.29
N ASP A 376 2.44 -8.77 2.37
CA ASP A 376 2.51 -7.50 3.09
C ASP A 376 2.65 -7.70 4.59
N MET A 377 3.57 -6.94 5.20
CA MET A 377 3.85 -6.96 6.65
C MET A 377 4.02 -8.38 7.22
N ILE A 378 4.90 -9.15 6.59
CA ILE A 378 5.17 -10.53 7.00
C ILE A 378 6.50 -10.59 7.75
N VAL A 379 6.46 -11.05 8.99
CA VAL A 379 7.65 -11.23 9.81
C VAL A 379 8.23 -12.61 9.54
N ILE A 380 9.52 -12.65 9.17
CA ILE A 380 10.27 -13.87 8.87
C ILE A 380 11.46 -14.01 9.82
N PRO A 381 12.06 -15.22 9.98
CA PRO A 381 13.23 -15.40 10.82
C PRO A 381 14.38 -14.48 10.43
N GLY A 382 15.04 -13.87 11.42
CA GLY A 382 16.11 -12.91 11.17
C GLY A 382 17.36 -13.51 10.55
N ASP A 383 17.56 -14.83 10.68
CA ASP A 383 18.65 -15.59 10.04
C ASP A 383 18.33 -16.02 8.60
N THR A 384 17.26 -15.50 8.01
CA THR A 384 16.87 -15.82 6.61
C THR A 384 17.91 -15.28 5.64
N PRO A 385 18.57 -16.14 4.84
CA PRO A 385 19.53 -15.66 3.85
C PRO A 385 18.92 -14.72 2.82
N ALA A 386 19.69 -13.72 2.39
CA ALA A 386 19.25 -12.72 1.41
C ALA A 386 18.74 -13.33 0.09
N GLU A 387 19.30 -14.45 -0.36
CA GLU A 387 18.82 -15.15 -1.56
C GLU A 387 17.46 -15.79 -1.39
N ILE A 388 17.04 -16.17 -0.18
CA ILE A 388 15.68 -16.65 0.08
C ILE A 388 14.71 -15.47 0.00
N ILE A 389 15.05 -14.32 0.58
CA ILE A 389 14.25 -13.08 0.45
C ILE A 389 14.12 -12.70 -1.03
N SER A 390 15.22 -12.77 -1.79
CA SER A 390 15.22 -12.55 -3.24
C SER A 390 14.27 -13.49 -3.97
N ALA A 391 14.22 -14.76 -3.57
CA ALA A 391 13.34 -15.75 -4.20
C ALA A 391 11.86 -15.46 -3.89
N ILE A 392 11.51 -15.09 -2.67
CA ILE A 392 10.16 -14.63 -2.30
C ILE A 392 9.75 -13.43 -3.16
N ILE A 393 10.65 -12.46 -3.35
CA ILE A 393 10.42 -11.32 -4.25
C ILE A 393 10.21 -11.77 -5.70
N ALA A 394 10.98 -12.74 -6.18
CA ALA A 394 10.85 -13.27 -7.54
C ALA A 394 9.51 -13.97 -7.76
N ASP A 395 9.07 -14.79 -6.80
CA ASP A 395 7.82 -15.55 -6.87
C ASP A 395 6.62 -14.59 -6.89
N GLU A 396 6.60 -13.59 -6.01
CA GLU A 396 5.55 -12.57 -6.01
C GLU A 396 5.55 -11.72 -7.30
N ALA A 397 6.73 -11.36 -7.80
CA ALA A 397 6.81 -10.65 -9.07
C ALA A 397 6.31 -11.50 -10.24
N ALA A 398 6.55 -12.82 -10.23
CA ALA A 398 6.04 -13.74 -11.24
C ALA A 398 4.50 -13.83 -11.18
N ILE A 399 3.91 -13.91 -9.98
CA ILE A 399 2.46 -13.89 -9.79
C ILE A 399 1.87 -12.59 -10.35
N GLY A 400 2.46 -11.44 -10.02
CA GLY A 400 2.00 -10.14 -10.51
C GLY A 400 2.12 -10.00 -12.02
N MET A 401 3.27 -10.41 -12.57
CA MET A 401 3.55 -10.34 -14.00
C MET A 401 2.58 -11.20 -14.82
N VAL A 402 2.36 -12.45 -14.41
CA VAL A 402 1.50 -13.40 -15.16
C VAL A 402 0.03 -13.02 -15.07
N ASN A 403 -0.43 -12.54 -13.92
CA ASN A 403 -1.82 -12.17 -13.70
C ASN A 403 -2.14 -10.70 -14.07
N SER A 404 -1.16 -9.95 -14.60
CA SER A 404 -1.34 -8.53 -14.98
C SER A 404 -1.90 -7.69 -13.83
N LYS A 405 -1.42 -7.94 -12.61
CA LYS A 405 -1.82 -7.23 -11.40
C LYS A 405 -0.60 -6.70 -10.65
N THR A 406 -0.80 -5.70 -9.80
CA THR A 406 0.23 -5.28 -8.84
C THR A 406 0.49 -6.38 -7.82
N THR A 407 1.76 -6.67 -7.59
CA THR A 407 2.21 -7.38 -6.39
C THR A 407 3.29 -6.57 -5.68
N ALA A 408 3.29 -6.66 -4.37
CA ALA A 408 4.24 -6.01 -3.48
C ALA A 408 4.81 -7.05 -2.52
N VAL A 409 6.05 -6.84 -2.10
CA VAL A 409 6.69 -7.63 -1.04
C VAL A 409 7.19 -6.67 0.03
N ARG A 410 6.65 -6.83 1.23
CA ARG A 410 7.08 -6.16 2.46
C ARG A 410 7.27 -7.22 3.53
N VAL A 411 8.47 -7.84 3.53
CA VAL A 411 8.88 -8.86 4.50
C VAL A 411 9.90 -8.26 5.46
N ILE A 412 9.80 -8.63 6.73
CA ILE A 412 10.62 -8.09 7.81
C ILE A 412 11.41 -9.22 8.46
N PRO A 413 12.71 -9.36 8.17
CA PRO A 413 13.60 -10.27 8.89
C PRO A 413 13.71 -9.82 10.37
N ALA A 414 13.20 -10.63 11.29
CA ALA A 414 13.22 -10.35 12.73
C ALA A 414 14.55 -10.76 13.35
N ILE A 415 15.55 -9.90 13.26
CA ILE A 415 16.92 -10.20 13.72
C ILE A 415 16.92 -10.65 15.18
N GLY A 416 17.52 -11.81 15.45
CA GLY A 416 17.61 -12.41 16.79
C GLY A 416 16.36 -13.17 17.25
N LYS A 417 15.29 -13.20 16.46
CA LYS A 417 14.03 -13.90 16.81
C LYS A 417 13.84 -15.20 16.02
N LYS A 418 13.13 -16.14 16.64
CA LYS A 418 12.82 -17.48 16.10
C LYS A 418 11.36 -17.58 15.66
N VAL A 419 11.05 -18.58 14.86
CA VAL A 419 9.67 -18.91 14.45
C VAL A 419 8.76 -19.02 15.67
N GLY A 420 7.62 -18.36 15.61
CA GLY A 420 6.61 -18.28 16.66
C GLY A 420 6.82 -17.18 17.69
N GLU A 421 8.00 -16.52 17.72
CA GLU A 421 8.18 -15.32 18.56
C GLU A 421 7.51 -14.11 17.93
N GLU A 422 7.13 -13.13 18.77
CA GLU A 422 6.39 -11.94 18.32
C GLU A 422 7.35 -10.78 18.02
N LEU A 423 7.03 -10.01 16.99
CA LEU A 423 7.61 -8.72 16.68
C LEU A 423 6.50 -7.64 16.70
N ASP A 424 6.70 -6.61 17.53
CA ASP A 424 5.73 -5.53 17.73
C ASP A 424 6.26 -4.23 17.12
N PHE A 425 5.52 -3.67 16.19
CA PHE A 425 5.80 -2.38 15.56
C PHE A 425 4.98 -1.24 16.16
N GLY A 426 3.94 -1.57 16.91
CA GLY A 426 3.01 -0.61 17.49
C GLY A 426 2.07 0.07 16.49
N GLY A 427 1.06 0.75 17.02
CA GLY A 427 0.13 1.56 16.25
C GLY A 427 -0.56 0.78 15.12
N LEU A 428 -0.61 1.37 13.93
CA LEU A 428 -1.27 0.77 12.75
C LEU A 428 -0.48 -0.40 12.13
N PHE A 429 0.82 -0.49 12.38
CA PHE A 429 1.65 -1.58 11.88
C PHE A 429 1.50 -2.87 12.68
N GLY A 430 0.91 -2.78 13.87
CA GLY A 430 0.54 -3.90 14.71
C GLY A 430 1.69 -4.75 15.21
N CYS A 431 1.40 -6.02 15.44
CA CYS A 431 2.36 -7.03 15.85
C CYS A 431 2.08 -8.34 15.14
N GLY A 432 3.06 -9.25 15.07
CA GLY A 432 2.81 -10.55 14.47
C GLY A 432 3.89 -11.58 14.78
N PRO A 433 3.56 -12.87 14.62
CA PRO A 433 4.49 -13.95 14.84
C PRO A 433 5.51 -14.02 13.70
N VAL A 434 6.73 -14.42 14.03
CA VAL A 434 7.74 -14.84 13.06
C VAL A 434 7.23 -16.11 12.38
N MET A 435 6.93 -16.02 11.09
CA MET A 435 6.38 -17.11 10.29
C MET A 435 7.48 -18.02 9.76
N GLU A 436 7.20 -19.31 9.69
CA GLU A 436 8.15 -20.30 9.13
C GLU A 436 8.31 -20.08 7.62
N ILE A 437 9.56 -20.23 7.13
CA ILE A 437 9.91 -20.18 5.72
C ILE A 437 10.56 -21.47 5.26
N ASN A 438 10.49 -21.71 3.94
CA ASN A 438 11.25 -22.80 3.33
C ASN A 438 12.75 -22.48 3.37
N ARG A 439 13.58 -23.42 3.87
CA ARG A 439 15.03 -23.23 4.07
C ARG A 439 15.91 -23.78 2.95
N TYR A 440 15.34 -24.38 1.90
CA TYR A 440 16.12 -24.83 0.74
C TYR A 440 16.65 -23.64 -0.06
N SER A 441 17.95 -23.66 -0.34
CA SER A 441 18.63 -22.50 -0.94
C SER A 441 18.30 -22.32 -2.42
N PRO A 442 17.77 -21.17 -2.84
CA PRO A 442 17.57 -20.78 -4.23
C PRO A 442 18.81 -20.07 -4.83
N MET A 443 19.93 -20.04 -4.14
CA MET A 443 21.13 -19.25 -4.47
C MET A 443 21.52 -19.36 -5.95
N LYS A 444 21.63 -20.57 -6.50
CA LYS A 444 22.01 -20.76 -7.90
C LYS A 444 21.01 -20.15 -8.90
N PHE A 445 19.72 -20.15 -8.54
CA PHE A 445 18.69 -19.54 -9.37
C PHE A 445 18.81 -18.02 -9.34
N ILE A 446 18.93 -17.43 -8.17
CA ILE A 446 19.04 -15.96 -7.99
C ILE A 446 20.33 -15.44 -8.62
N GLN A 447 21.45 -16.13 -8.44
CA GLN A 447 22.76 -15.73 -9.01
C GLN A 447 22.85 -15.79 -10.54
N ARG A 448 21.86 -16.39 -11.24
CA ARG A 448 21.82 -16.33 -12.71
C ARG A 448 21.63 -14.91 -13.21
N GLY A 449 20.96 -14.07 -12.44
CA GLY A 449 20.70 -12.68 -12.84
C GLY A 449 19.89 -12.55 -14.13
N GLY A 450 20.07 -11.42 -14.81
CA GLY A 450 19.43 -11.15 -16.10
C GLY A 450 17.93 -10.86 -15.96
N ARG A 451 17.11 -11.47 -16.80
CA ARG A 451 15.68 -11.14 -16.89
C ARG A 451 14.80 -12.38 -17.06
N ILE A 452 13.72 -12.48 -16.31
CA ILE A 452 12.59 -13.31 -16.70
C ILE A 452 11.78 -12.51 -17.73
N PRO A 453 11.63 -13.04 -18.97
CA PRO A 453 10.96 -12.30 -20.03
C PRO A 453 9.47 -12.09 -19.75
N ALA A 454 8.89 -11.08 -20.39
CA ALA A 454 7.45 -10.84 -20.33
C ALA A 454 6.67 -12.06 -20.84
N PRO A 455 5.54 -12.42 -20.18
CA PRO A 455 4.74 -13.58 -20.59
C PRO A 455 4.05 -13.34 -21.94
N MET A 456 3.75 -14.41 -22.66
CA MET A 456 3.14 -14.31 -24.01
C MET A 456 1.85 -13.50 -24.04
N GLN A 457 1.02 -13.56 -23.01
CA GLN A 457 -0.22 -12.77 -22.93
C GLN A 457 0.01 -11.26 -22.89
N SER A 458 1.22 -10.79 -22.53
CA SER A 458 1.58 -9.38 -22.58
C SER A 458 1.81 -8.86 -24.01
N LEU A 459 1.99 -9.78 -24.96
CA LEU A 459 2.18 -9.47 -26.38
C LEU A 459 0.87 -9.26 -27.13
N LYS A 460 -0.26 -9.27 -26.44
CA LYS A 460 -1.55 -8.89 -27.02
C LYS A 460 -1.54 -7.40 -27.33
N ASN A 461 -1.63 -7.09 -28.59
CA ASN A 461 -1.76 -5.72 -29.09
C ASN A 461 -3.18 -5.22 -28.92
#